data_f3162361868f3e06c4fa59dff6c1e268
#
_entry.id   f3162361868f3e06c4fa59dff6c1e268
#
_cell.length_a   1.000
_cell.length_b   1.000
_cell.length_c   1.000
_cell.angle_alpha   90.00
_cell.angle_beta   90.00
_cell.angle_gamma   90.00
#
_symmetry.space_group_name_H-M   'P 1'
#
loop_
_entity.id
_entity.type
_entity.pdbx_description
1 polymer ?
#
loop_
_entity_poly.entity_id
_entity_poly.type
_entity_poly.pdbx_seq_one_letter_code
_entity_poly.pdbx_strand_id
1 'polypeptide(L)'
;MQGYEETTTNFDAMVANVTGASDCNAVYLSSYITDAAGILEALAEAGFTGHVFGGDGPAGIGLFDKLTNNATAVNFTVSAPRAGTTYGDFESRYDGNASTVGSIKTYVLTAYDATMIIGKAAMTDGTIVAGIESVGTNYEGASGIINFLPNGDIGGNGYDFCTYGGDDAAGTYTCSKFWTAENGVESA
;
A
#
# COMPACT_ATOMS: atom_id res chain seq x y z
N MET A 1 -11.31 17.76 -5.77
CA MET A 1 -10.34 16.81 -6.39
C MET A 1 -9.51 17.61 -7.38
N GLN A 2 -8.18 17.47 -7.32
CA GLN A 2 -7.23 18.09 -8.25
C GLN A 2 -6.53 16.98 -9.01
N GLY A 3 -6.61 17.00 -10.34
CA GLY A 3 -5.90 16.08 -11.21
C GLY A 3 -4.67 16.73 -11.84
N TYR A 4 -3.77 15.89 -12.37
CA TYR A 4 -2.60 16.30 -13.12
C TYR A 4 -2.36 15.36 -14.30
N GLU A 5 -1.61 15.82 -15.27
CA GLU A 5 -1.23 15.01 -16.44
C GLU A 5 -0.04 14.12 -16.11
N GLU A 6 0.02 12.91 -16.70
CA GLU A 6 1.08 11.92 -16.45
C GLU A 6 2.50 12.44 -16.70
N THR A 7 2.64 13.48 -17.53
CA THR A 7 3.92 14.13 -17.83
C THR A 7 4.27 15.29 -16.91
N THR A 8 3.45 15.55 -15.88
CA THR A 8 3.69 16.64 -14.93
C THR A 8 4.93 16.37 -14.09
N THR A 9 5.85 17.32 -14.06
CA THR A 9 7.08 17.28 -13.25
C THR A 9 7.18 18.39 -12.23
N ASN A 10 6.28 19.39 -12.30
CA ASN A 10 6.18 20.48 -11.32
C ASN A 10 4.77 20.51 -10.75
N PHE A 11 4.65 20.38 -9.45
CA PHE A 11 3.39 20.28 -8.71
C PHE A 11 3.03 21.55 -7.93
N ASP A 12 3.85 22.60 -7.97
CA ASP A 12 3.69 23.81 -7.13
C ASP A 12 2.33 24.48 -7.30
N ALA A 13 1.89 24.66 -8.55
CA ALA A 13 0.60 25.28 -8.82
C ALA A 13 -0.58 24.42 -8.32
N MET A 14 -0.48 23.11 -8.43
CA MET A 14 -1.48 22.18 -7.92
C MET A 14 -1.52 22.22 -6.40
N VAL A 15 -0.37 22.16 -5.75
CA VAL A 15 -0.24 22.23 -4.30
C VAL A 15 -0.73 23.58 -3.78
N ALA A 16 -0.40 24.69 -4.42
CA ALA A 16 -0.89 26.01 -4.05
C ALA A 16 -2.43 26.09 -4.08
N ASN A 17 -3.08 25.45 -5.06
CA ASN A 17 -4.54 25.37 -5.12
C ASN A 17 -5.14 24.56 -3.95
N VAL A 18 -4.46 23.50 -3.55
CA VAL A 18 -4.90 22.62 -2.43
C VAL A 18 -4.68 23.33 -1.10
N THR A 19 -3.48 23.85 -0.86
CA THR A 19 -3.10 24.50 0.40
C THR A 19 -3.71 25.88 0.58
N GLY A 20 -4.09 26.55 -0.53
CA GLY A 20 -4.82 27.82 -0.52
C GLY A 20 -6.26 27.71 -0.04
N ALA A 21 -6.84 26.52 0.04
CA ALA A 21 -8.12 26.29 0.67
C ALA A 21 -7.97 26.41 2.20
N SER A 22 -8.70 27.36 2.81
CA SER A 22 -8.53 27.76 4.22
C SER A 22 -8.81 26.65 5.26
N ASP A 23 -9.38 25.54 4.83
CA ASP A 23 -9.81 24.40 5.65
C ASP A 23 -9.18 23.07 5.22
N CYS A 24 -8.22 23.09 4.29
CA CYS A 24 -7.53 21.89 3.86
C CYS A 24 -6.51 21.44 4.93
N ASN A 25 -6.86 20.41 5.67
CA ASN A 25 -6.00 19.82 6.71
C ASN A 25 -5.60 18.36 6.41
N ALA A 26 -6.04 17.81 5.28
CA ALA A 26 -5.68 16.48 4.83
C ALA A 26 -5.63 16.41 3.29
N VAL A 27 -4.67 15.63 2.78
CA VAL A 27 -4.52 15.36 1.34
C VAL A 27 -4.46 13.84 1.15
N TYR A 28 -5.18 13.33 0.17
CA TYR A 28 -5.05 11.93 -0.27
C TYR A 28 -4.37 11.89 -1.64
N LEU A 29 -3.29 11.11 -1.73
CA LEU A 29 -2.53 10.91 -2.95
C LEU A 29 -2.96 9.62 -3.65
N SER A 30 -3.51 9.76 -4.85
CA SER A 30 -3.69 8.67 -5.79
C SER A 30 -2.63 8.80 -6.88
N SER A 31 -1.43 8.30 -6.58
CA SER A 31 -0.23 8.48 -7.41
C SER A 31 0.71 7.31 -7.27
N TYR A 32 1.74 7.25 -8.11
CA TYR A 32 2.88 6.36 -7.95
C TYR A 32 4.05 7.08 -7.28
N ILE A 33 5.11 6.32 -6.94
CA ILE A 33 6.25 6.77 -6.14
C ILE A 33 6.86 8.08 -6.65
N THR A 34 7.09 8.22 -7.96
CA THR A 34 7.77 9.41 -8.52
C THR A 34 6.95 10.67 -8.35
N ASP A 35 5.66 10.60 -8.67
CA ASP A 35 4.76 11.74 -8.55
C ASP A 35 4.47 12.05 -7.08
N ALA A 36 4.30 11.02 -6.26
CA ALA A 36 4.14 11.19 -4.82
C ALA A 36 5.33 11.95 -4.21
N ALA A 37 6.56 11.61 -4.59
CA ALA A 37 7.73 12.33 -4.13
C ALA A 37 7.68 13.80 -4.51
N GLY A 38 7.40 14.13 -5.76
CA GLY A 38 7.27 15.51 -6.21
C GLY A 38 6.17 16.29 -5.51
N ILE A 39 5.01 15.65 -5.26
CA ILE A 39 3.90 16.28 -4.54
C ILE A 39 4.26 16.49 -3.06
N LEU A 40 4.91 15.53 -2.41
CA LEU A 40 5.35 15.64 -1.02
C LEU A 40 6.39 16.75 -0.83
N GLU A 41 7.35 16.88 -1.77
CA GLU A 41 8.31 18.00 -1.78
C GLU A 41 7.59 19.35 -1.90
N ALA A 42 6.68 19.50 -2.85
CA ALA A 42 5.93 20.74 -3.04
C ALA A 42 5.04 21.06 -1.83
N LEU A 43 4.43 20.07 -1.17
CA LEU A 43 3.68 20.25 0.07
C LEU A 43 4.58 20.73 1.22
N ALA A 44 5.78 20.16 1.34
CA ALA A 44 6.76 20.54 2.34
C ALA A 44 7.25 22.00 2.11
N GLU A 45 7.55 22.35 0.87
CA GLU A 45 7.96 23.71 0.48
C GLU A 45 6.83 24.74 0.73
N ALA A 46 5.59 24.36 0.51
CA ALA A 46 4.42 25.18 0.82
C ALA A 46 4.12 25.27 2.34
N GLY A 47 4.88 24.61 3.19
CA GLY A 47 4.67 24.59 4.64
C GLY A 47 3.40 23.88 5.07
N PHE A 48 2.92 22.90 4.31
CA PHE A 48 1.74 22.12 4.67
C PHE A 48 2.00 21.28 5.92
N THR A 49 1.17 21.44 6.95
CA THR A 49 1.28 20.75 8.24
C THR A 49 0.18 19.72 8.47
N GLY A 50 -0.71 19.55 7.49
CA GLY A 50 -1.79 18.57 7.57
C GLY A 50 -1.32 17.13 7.34
N HIS A 51 -2.27 16.19 7.38
CA HIS A 51 -1.99 14.80 7.09
C HIS A 51 -2.02 14.51 5.59
N VAL A 52 -1.06 13.71 5.14
CA VAL A 52 -1.05 13.18 3.77
C VAL A 52 -1.24 11.68 3.83
N PHE A 53 -2.21 11.20 3.08
CA PHE A 53 -2.54 9.78 2.97
C PHE A 53 -2.28 9.30 1.55
N GLY A 54 -1.84 8.07 1.39
CA GLY A 54 -1.71 7.40 0.10
C GLY A 54 -2.20 5.96 0.19
N GLY A 55 -2.54 5.40 -0.98
CA GLY A 55 -2.75 3.97 -1.12
C GLY A 55 -1.43 3.20 -1.19
N ASP A 56 -1.46 2.05 -1.82
CA ASP A 56 -0.29 1.21 -2.07
C ASP A 56 0.62 1.74 -3.19
N GLY A 57 0.09 2.55 -4.10
CA GLY A 57 0.85 3.10 -5.23
C GLY A 57 2.10 3.89 -4.83
N PRO A 58 2.04 4.84 -3.89
CA PRO A 58 3.21 5.54 -3.37
C PRO A 58 3.98 4.75 -2.29
N ALA A 59 3.45 3.60 -1.83
CA ALA A 59 4.08 2.80 -0.79
C ALA A 59 5.28 2.02 -1.34
N GLY A 60 6.48 2.39 -0.94
CA GLY A 60 7.68 1.67 -1.35
C GLY A 60 8.98 2.36 -0.92
N ILE A 61 10.05 1.57 -0.78
CA ILE A 61 11.38 2.08 -0.40
C ILE A 61 11.87 3.15 -1.37
N GLY A 62 11.61 3.00 -2.67
CA GLY A 62 12.03 3.95 -3.69
C GLY A 62 11.48 5.37 -3.51
N LEU A 63 10.46 5.57 -2.66
CA LEU A 63 9.98 6.90 -2.31
C LEU A 63 11.02 7.66 -1.48
N PHE A 64 11.63 7.01 -0.49
CA PHE A 64 12.65 7.63 0.37
C PHE A 64 13.88 8.10 -0.42
N ASP A 65 14.30 7.33 -1.43
CA ASP A 65 15.43 7.68 -2.29
C ASP A 65 15.18 8.97 -3.10
N LYS A 66 13.92 9.39 -3.20
CA LYS A 66 13.49 10.55 -3.96
C LYS A 66 13.17 11.76 -3.09
N LEU A 67 12.95 11.56 -1.79
CA LEU A 67 12.60 12.64 -0.87
C LEU A 67 13.86 13.36 -0.38
N THR A 68 13.75 14.67 -0.28
CA THR A 68 14.73 15.50 0.43
C THR A 68 14.36 15.62 1.91
N ASN A 69 15.27 16.13 2.73
CA ASN A 69 15.03 16.31 4.17
C ASN A 69 13.81 17.18 4.50
N ASN A 70 13.35 18.02 3.60
CA ASN A 70 12.17 18.86 3.83
C ASN A 70 10.87 18.05 3.73
N ALA A 71 10.80 17.11 2.78
CA ALA A 71 9.60 16.30 2.59
C ALA A 71 9.41 15.23 3.68
N THR A 72 10.46 14.81 4.37
CA THR A 72 10.35 13.91 5.53
C THR A 72 9.60 14.52 6.72
N ALA A 73 9.45 15.86 6.75
CA ALA A 73 8.64 16.53 7.75
C ALA A 73 7.12 16.43 7.50
N VAL A 74 6.71 16.00 6.30
CA VAL A 74 5.29 15.81 5.99
C VAL A 74 4.79 14.52 6.63
N ASN A 75 3.70 14.63 7.37
CA ASN A 75 3.07 13.47 8.02
C ASN A 75 2.36 12.59 6.97
N PHE A 76 3.08 11.62 6.44
CA PHE A 76 2.63 10.75 5.35
C PHE A 76 2.30 9.35 5.85
N THR A 77 1.09 8.90 5.56
CA THR A 77 0.59 7.57 5.92
C THR A 77 0.15 6.82 4.66
N VAL A 78 0.58 5.59 4.51
CA VAL A 78 0.16 4.70 3.42
C VAL A 78 -0.62 3.51 3.95
N SER A 79 -1.47 2.93 3.11
CA SER A 79 -2.11 1.65 3.39
C SER A 79 -1.42 0.53 2.60
N ALA A 80 -1.26 -0.61 3.24
CA ALA A 80 -0.74 -1.82 2.62
C ALA A 80 -1.60 -3.02 3.05
N PRO A 81 -1.81 -4.03 2.19
CA PRO A 81 -2.46 -5.26 2.61
C PRO A 81 -1.75 -5.88 3.82
N ARG A 82 -2.55 -6.31 4.79
CA ARG A 82 -2.03 -6.92 6.02
C ARG A 82 -1.43 -8.29 5.72
N ALA A 83 -0.30 -8.59 6.37
CA ALA A 83 0.29 -9.92 6.32
C ALA A 83 -0.66 -10.97 6.93
N GLY A 84 -0.78 -12.10 6.25
CA GLY A 84 -1.61 -13.23 6.70
C GLY A 84 -0.86 -14.19 7.62
N THR A 85 -1.59 -15.20 8.10
CA THR A 85 -1.06 -16.22 9.02
C THR A 85 0.05 -17.06 8.40
N THR A 86 0.06 -17.22 7.07
CA THR A 86 1.09 -17.99 6.34
C THR A 86 2.25 -17.12 5.84
N TYR A 87 2.33 -15.85 6.27
CA TYR A 87 3.40 -14.95 5.89
C TYR A 87 4.80 -15.48 6.24
N GLY A 88 4.96 -16.04 7.44
CA GLY A 88 6.25 -16.59 7.89
C GLY A 88 6.75 -17.74 7.01
N ASP A 89 5.84 -18.59 6.56
CA ASP A 89 6.17 -19.69 5.63
C ASP A 89 6.58 -19.15 4.26
N PHE A 90 5.87 -18.12 3.77
CA PHE A 90 6.24 -17.44 2.54
C PHE A 90 7.63 -16.81 2.68
N GLU A 91 7.87 -16.04 3.74
CA GLU A 91 9.12 -15.33 3.96
C GLU A 91 10.32 -16.27 4.04
N SER A 92 10.18 -17.41 4.72
CA SER A 92 11.23 -18.42 4.82
C SER A 92 11.61 -19.08 3.48
N ARG A 93 10.66 -19.14 2.54
CA ARG A 93 10.88 -19.70 1.19
C ARG A 93 11.32 -18.66 0.17
N TYR A 94 10.98 -17.42 0.40
CA TYR A 94 11.27 -16.27 -0.47
C TYR A 94 12.71 -15.80 -0.25
N ASP A 95 13.57 -16.70 -0.07
CA ASP A 95 15.01 -16.66 0.06
C ASP A 95 15.67 -15.31 -0.29
N GLY A 96 16.52 -14.81 0.58
CA GLY A 96 17.61 -13.85 0.39
C GLY A 96 17.46 -12.65 -0.55
N ASN A 97 16.59 -12.72 -1.54
CA ASN A 97 16.21 -11.62 -2.43
C ASN A 97 15.14 -10.70 -1.84
N ALA A 98 14.63 -11.01 -0.66
CA ALA A 98 13.68 -10.18 0.05
C ALA A 98 14.22 -8.76 0.32
N SER A 99 15.52 -8.58 0.41
CA SER A 99 16.17 -7.27 0.52
C SER A 99 15.91 -6.33 -0.65
N THR A 100 15.55 -6.87 -1.82
CA THR A 100 15.26 -6.06 -3.02
C THR A 100 13.80 -5.62 -3.11
N VAL A 101 12.91 -6.24 -2.33
CA VAL A 101 11.46 -5.99 -2.39
C VAL A 101 11.01 -4.95 -1.36
N GLY A 102 11.86 -4.62 -0.40
CA GLY A 102 11.57 -3.68 0.67
C GLY A 102 10.68 -4.25 1.78
N SER A 103 10.34 -3.40 2.74
CA SER A 103 9.53 -3.77 3.91
C SER A 103 8.06 -4.01 3.57
N ILE A 104 7.55 -3.35 2.53
CA ILE A 104 6.15 -3.52 2.07
C ILE A 104 6.15 -4.42 0.84
N LYS A 105 5.75 -5.67 1.03
CA LYS A 105 5.74 -6.72 0.00
C LYS A 105 4.36 -6.93 -0.65
N THR A 106 3.56 -5.89 -0.74
CA THR A 106 2.14 -5.94 -1.12
C THR A 106 1.87 -6.81 -2.35
N TYR A 107 2.49 -6.48 -3.47
CA TYR A 107 2.23 -7.19 -4.73
C TYR A 107 2.88 -8.57 -4.78
N VAL A 108 3.95 -8.79 -4.05
CA VAL A 108 4.63 -10.09 -4.00
C VAL A 108 3.77 -11.09 -3.25
N LEU A 109 3.17 -10.69 -2.12
CA LEU A 109 2.29 -11.56 -1.33
C LEU A 109 1.03 -11.94 -2.11
N THR A 110 0.37 -10.97 -2.72
CA THR A 110 -0.86 -11.22 -3.48
C THR A 110 -0.60 -12.06 -4.73
N ALA A 111 0.53 -11.84 -5.44
CA ALA A 111 0.93 -12.66 -6.58
C ALA A 111 1.26 -14.09 -6.17
N TYR A 112 1.90 -14.29 -5.02
CA TYR A 112 2.15 -15.61 -4.46
C TYR A 112 0.84 -16.33 -4.17
N ASP A 113 -0.08 -15.70 -3.44
CA ASP A 113 -1.36 -16.30 -3.08
C ASP A 113 -2.22 -16.60 -4.33
N ALA A 114 -2.26 -15.70 -5.30
CA ALA A 114 -2.94 -15.94 -6.57
C ALA A 114 -2.38 -17.18 -7.28
N THR A 115 -1.06 -17.32 -7.30
CA THR A 115 -0.40 -18.48 -7.91
C THR A 115 -0.74 -19.77 -7.16
N MET A 116 -0.75 -19.72 -5.84
CA MET A 116 -1.10 -20.88 -5.00
C MET A 116 -2.56 -21.31 -5.17
N ILE A 117 -3.48 -20.35 -5.24
CA ILE A 117 -4.91 -20.61 -5.48
C ILE A 117 -5.11 -21.25 -6.85
N ILE A 118 -4.52 -20.69 -7.92
CA ILE A 118 -4.61 -21.25 -9.28
C ILE A 118 -4.02 -22.66 -9.33
N GLY A 119 -2.85 -22.87 -8.71
CA GLY A 119 -2.22 -24.19 -8.67
C GLY A 119 -3.09 -25.23 -7.96
N LYS A 120 -3.69 -24.88 -6.82
CA LYS A 120 -4.60 -25.77 -6.09
C LYS A 120 -5.89 -26.01 -6.87
N ALA A 121 -6.46 -24.95 -7.50
CA ALA A 121 -7.66 -25.06 -8.32
C ALA A 121 -7.47 -26.00 -9.52
N ALA A 122 -6.28 -26.00 -10.13
CA ALA A 122 -5.96 -26.90 -11.24
C ALA A 122 -5.90 -28.38 -10.83
N MET A 123 -5.85 -28.68 -9.54
CA MET A 123 -5.85 -30.04 -8.99
C MET A 123 -7.26 -30.47 -8.54
N THR A 124 -8.26 -29.60 -8.63
CA THR A 124 -9.67 -29.94 -8.33
C THR A 124 -10.39 -30.48 -9.56
N ASP A 125 -11.44 -31.27 -9.32
CA ASP A 125 -12.32 -31.69 -10.41
C ASP A 125 -13.18 -30.52 -10.92
N GLY A 126 -13.45 -30.50 -12.21
CA GLY A 126 -14.32 -29.51 -12.83
C GLY A 126 -13.57 -28.45 -13.63
N THR A 127 -14.15 -27.23 -13.73
CA THR A 127 -13.50 -26.12 -14.42
C THR A 127 -12.54 -25.39 -13.50
N ILE A 128 -11.48 -24.81 -14.08
CA ILE A 128 -10.50 -24.03 -13.31
C ILE A 128 -11.15 -22.85 -12.56
N VAL A 129 -12.18 -22.25 -13.14
CA VAL A 129 -12.92 -21.14 -12.51
C VAL A 129 -13.63 -21.63 -11.25
N ALA A 130 -14.39 -22.71 -11.34
CA ALA A 130 -15.05 -23.30 -10.16
C ALA A 130 -14.03 -23.75 -9.09
N GLY A 131 -12.88 -24.23 -9.52
CA GLY A 131 -11.75 -24.56 -8.64
C GLY A 131 -11.22 -23.32 -7.91
N ILE A 132 -11.04 -22.21 -8.62
CA ILE A 132 -10.59 -20.93 -8.03
C ILE A 132 -11.59 -20.42 -7.00
N GLU A 133 -12.88 -20.41 -7.32
CA GLU A 133 -13.95 -20.00 -6.41
C GLU A 133 -13.99 -20.87 -5.13
N SER A 134 -13.85 -22.18 -5.30
CA SER A 134 -13.85 -23.12 -4.18
C SER A 134 -12.62 -22.97 -3.30
N VAL A 135 -11.42 -22.93 -3.88
CA VAL A 135 -10.15 -22.79 -3.15
C VAL A 135 -10.04 -21.42 -2.52
N GLY A 136 -10.51 -20.37 -3.19
CA GLY A 136 -10.48 -18.99 -2.72
C GLY A 136 -11.57 -18.64 -1.70
N THR A 137 -12.24 -19.64 -1.12
CA THR A 137 -13.17 -19.44 0.00
C THR A 137 -12.46 -19.69 1.32
N ASN A 138 -12.32 -18.65 2.14
CA ASN A 138 -11.56 -18.67 3.40
C ASN A 138 -10.12 -19.21 3.22
N TYR A 139 -9.49 -18.89 2.12
CA TYR A 139 -8.12 -19.29 1.86
C TYR A 139 -7.16 -18.50 2.75
N GLU A 140 -6.41 -19.21 3.60
CA GLU A 140 -5.36 -18.62 4.44
C GLU A 140 -4.10 -18.38 3.60
N GLY A 141 -3.94 -17.15 3.13
CA GLY A 141 -2.84 -16.71 2.30
C GLY A 141 -1.73 -15.98 3.07
N ALA A 142 -0.64 -15.72 2.40
CA ALA A 142 0.45 -14.88 2.92
C ALA A 142 0.03 -13.41 3.00
N SER A 143 -0.91 -12.97 2.15
CA SER A 143 -1.50 -11.64 2.15
C SER A 143 -2.77 -11.52 2.99
N GLY A 144 -3.12 -12.51 3.78
CA GLY A 144 -4.33 -12.54 4.59
C GLY A 144 -5.34 -13.62 4.17
N ILE A 145 -6.51 -13.58 4.77
CA ILE A 145 -7.60 -14.51 4.40
C ILE A 145 -8.24 -14.01 3.11
N ILE A 146 -8.29 -14.84 2.09
CA ILE A 146 -8.86 -14.51 0.79
C ILE A 146 -10.27 -15.09 0.71
N ASN A 147 -11.21 -14.23 0.34
CA ASN A 147 -12.57 -14.58 -0.04
C ASN A 147 -12.93 -13.81 -1.30
N PHE A 148 -13.30 -14.53 -2.37
CA PHE A 148 -13.77 -13.87 -3.56
C PHE A 148 -15.23 -13.43 -3.42
N LEU A 149 -15.49 -12.20 -3.85
CA LEU A 149 -16.83 -11.67 -4.03
C LEU A 149 -17.47 -12.24 -5.31
N PRO A 150 -18.80 -12.16 -5.46
CA PRO A 150 -19.47 -12.67 -6.67
C PRO A 150 -19.00 -12.05 -7.99
N ASN A 151 -18.38 -10.88 -7.94
CA ASN A 151 -17.78 -10.21 -9.10
C ASN A 151 -16.31 -10.62 -9.37
N GLY A 152 -15.75 -11.50 -8.54
CA GLY A 152 -14.37 -11.98 -8.64
C GLY A 152 -13.33 -11.14 -7.90
N ASP A 153 -13.72 -10.02 -7.29
CA ASP A 153 -12.83 -9.22 -6.45
C ASP A 153 -12.57 -9.90 -5.11
N ILE A 154 -11.47 -9.56 -4.46
CA ILE A 154 -11.19 -9.99 -3.10
C ILE A 154 -11.98 -9.12 -2.13
N GLY A 155 -12.82 -9.73 -1.30
CA GLY A 155 -13.42 -9.08 -0.15
C GLY A 155 -12.32 -8.78 0.88
N GLY A 156 -12.11 -7.49 1.18
CA GLY A 156 -10.94 -7.01 1.91
C GLY A 156 -10.63 -7.76 3.21
N ASN A 157 -9.37 -8.13 3.35
CA ASN A 157 -8.86 -8.91 4.48
C ASN A 157 -8.23 -8.05 5.59
N GLY A 158 -8.17 -6.77 5.34
CA GLY A 158 -7.53 -5.81 6.21
C GLY A 158 -6.36 -5.08 5.56
N TYR A 159 -6.07 -3.93 6.12
CA TYR A 159 -4.99 -3.06 5.67
C TYR A 159 -4.23 -2.57 6.88
N ASP A 160 -2.91 -2.64 6.80
CA ASP A 160 -2.03 -1.96 7.74
C ASP A 160 -1.90 -0.49 7.34
N PHE A 161 -1.93 0.42 8.31
CA PHE A 161 -1.62 1.83 8.14
C PHE A 161 -0.22 2.09 8.65
N CYS A 162 0.64 2.47 7.71
CA CYS A 162 2.05 2.62 7.95
C CYS A 162 2.47 4.07 7.71
N THR A 163 3.17 4.65 8.66
CA THR A 163 3.73 5.99 8.56
C THR A 163 5.22 5.91 8.27
N TYR A 164 5.73 6.93 7.57
CA TYR A 164 7.16 7.17 7.51
C TYR A 164 7.61 7.65 8.88
N GLY A 165 8.54 6.96 9.48
CA GLY A 165 9.15 7.38 10.73
C GLY A 165 10.24 8.41 10.46
N GLY A 166 10.00 9.67 10.75
CA GLY A 166 10.94 10.78 10.84
C GLY A 166 12.36 10.58 10.29
N ASP A 167 13.36 10.61 11.08
CA ASP A 167 14.78 10.52 10.69
C ASP A 167 15.25 9.15 10.15
N ASP A 168 14.35 8.28 9.70
CA ASP A 168 14.71 6.95 9.27
C ASP A 168 15.27 6.95 7.84
N ALA A 169 16.55 7.28 7.73
CA ALA A 169 17.33 7.19 6.50
C ALA A 169 17.35 5.77 5.88
N ALA A 170 16.87 4.76 6.59
CA ALA A 170 16.75 3.39 6.13
C ALA A 170 15.43 3.13 5.39
N GLY A 171 14.54 4.11 5.29
CA GLY A 171 13.28 3.97 4.56
C GLY A 171 12.34 2.96 5.19
N THR A 172 12.26 2.90 6.51
CA THR A 172 11.36 2.00 7.21
C THR A 172 9.99 2.62 7.44
N TYR A 173 8.96 1.80 7.28
CA TYR A 173 7.60 2.13 7.64
C TYR A 173 7.31 1.58 9.04
N THR A 174 6.63 2.39 9.86
CA THR A 174 6.07 1.92 11.12
C THR A 174 4.56 1.76 10.95
N CYS A 175 4.08 0.52 11.00
CA CYS A 175 2.66 0.20 10.91
C CYS A 175 2.10 0.16 12.33
N SER A 176 1.39 1.20 12.74
CA SER A 176 0.86 1.37 14.10
C SER A 176 -0.62 1.10 14.23
N LYS A 177 -1.32 1.01 13.12
CA LYS A 177 -2.75 0.72 13.06
C LYS A 177 -3.06 -0.23 11.92
N PHE A 178 -4.17 -0.93 12.05
CA PHE A 178 -4.72 -1.74 10.99
C PHE A 178 -6.24 -1.62 10.94
N TRP A 179 -6.81 -1.96 9.81
CA TRP A 179 -8.25 -2.03 9.60
C TRP A 179 -8.64 -3.43 9.16
N THR A 180 -9.74 -3.92 9.70
CA THR A 180 -10.42 -5.12 9.22
C THR A 180 -11.89 -4.82 8.98
N ALA A 181 -12.54 -5.60 8.11
CA ALA A 181 -13.96 -5.44 7.84
C ALA A 181 -14.84 -5.74 9.06
N GLU A 182 -14.35 -6.57 9.98
CA GLU A 182 -15.06 -6.99 11.19
C GLU A 182 -14.97 -5.93 12.29
N ASN A 183 -13.79 -5.42 12.57
CA ASN A 183 -13.51 -4.60 13.77
C ASN A 183 -13.26 -3.12 13.46
N GLY A 184 -13.16 -2.73 12.20
CA GLY A 184 -12.76 -1.38 11.82
C GLY A 184 -11.27 -1.12 12.10
N VAL A 185 -10.92 0.09 12.57
CA VAL A 185 -9.53 0.49 12.83
C VAL A 185 -9.13 0.12 14.25
N GLU A 186 -8.03 -0.63 14.37
CA GLU A 186 -7.44 -1.06 15.63
C GLU A 186 -5.97 -0.64 15.72
N SER A 187 -5.38 -0.66 16.92
CA SER A 187 -3.94 -0.48 17.11
C SER A 187 -3.19 -1.80 16.88
N ALA A 188 -2.01 -1.70 16.26
CA ALA A 188 -1.14 -2.85 16.01
C ALA A 188 -0.44 -3.33 17.29
#